data_72530ec2b850ef5089bd05cdb52c1f7b
#
_entry.id   72530ec2b850ef5089bd05cdb52c1f7b
#
_cell.length_a   1.000
_cell.length_b   1.000
_cell.length_c   1.000
_cell.angle_alpha   90.00
_cell.angle_beta   90.00
_cell.angle_gamma   90.00
#
_symmetry.space_group_name_H-M   'P 1'
#
loop_
_entity.id
_entity.type
_entity.pdbx_description
1 polymer ?
#
loop_
_entity_poly.entity_id
_entity_poly.type
_entity_poly.pdbx_seq_one_letter_code
_entity_poly.pdbx_strand_id
1 'polypeptide(L)'
;MRIFQRIHTKLNWSGRRYFSLIVGMLVLGYVASAIYHIYKPLPQGLNYSGKLRHAELKFLADQTFLDAQGRQQYDHQIFDQMLALIQQAKSTIVLDMFLFNSEVGDSKIPQRPLMQELTQALIQKRREHPNIQIVFITDPINSVYGGIFPEQYRRLRQAGVDVIETNLTPLRASNPTWSGLWYLCCQGIGNNAEKGWLSNPFGQQKITLRSYLALANLKANHRKTMVVDTDQGWKSLITSANPHDGSSRHSNVAVVVSGPTAMDVLQSEQSVAQMSGGTSPVVIMGEINALTTEPQVQLLTEAAIYHAVLDLIQRAKAKDQLDLAMFYLSERQIISALKAAHERGVKVRVLLDPNKDAFGRQKNGIPNRPVASELHAAGIPVRWCDTHGEQCHSKMIIKSSATQAEMILGSANFTARNLKNYNLETDIMVKGQTQAAVFQDANRYFNTAWSNLNGRQMSVDYSQYADESQLKYWTYRFMEWSGLSTF
;
A
#
# COMPACT_ATOMS: atom_id res chain seq x y z
N MET A 1 -47.86 -6.85 -17.69
CA MET A 1 -48.75 -5.96 -18.45
C MET A 1 -49.99 -5.50 -17.67
N ARG A 2 -50.82 -6.40 -17.07
CA ARG A 2 -52.06 -5.97 -16.33
C ARG A 2 -51.84 -5.06 -15.11
N ILE A 3 -50.74 -5.14 -14.39
CA ILE A 3 -50.42 -4.27 -13.26
C ILE A 3 -50.07 -2.84 -13.74
N PHE A 4 -49.33 -2.71 -14.82
CA PHE A 4 -49.01 -1.41 -15.44
C PHE A 4 -50.25 -0.71 -15.98
N GLN A 5 -51.18 -1.40 -16.58
CA GLN A 5 -52.44 -0.83 -17.06
C GLN A 5 -53.32 -0.35 -15.90
N ARG A 6 -53.39 -1.09 -14.78
CA ARG A 6 -54.15 -0.65 -13.57
C ARG A 6 -53.56 0.56 -12.88
N ILE A 7 -52.23 0.72 -12.89
CA ILE A 7 -51.56 1.90 -12.33
C ILE A 7 -51.78 3.12 -13.23
N HIS A 8 -51.73 2.91 -14.56
CA HIS A 8 -51.97 4.01 -15.52
C HIS A 8 -53.40 4.56 -15.46
N THR A 9 -54.41 3.73 -15.29
CA THR A 9 -55.82 4.16 -15.17
C THR A 9 -56.11 4.86 -13.85
N LYS A 10 -55.33 4.61 -12.77
CA LYS A 10 -55.52 5.30 -11.47
C LYS A 10 -54.79 6.64 -11.37
N LEU A 11 -53.63 6.83 -12.04
CA LEU A 11 -52.79 8.02 -11.86
C LEU A 11 -52.99 9.09 -12.92
N ASN A 12 -53.60 8.73 -14.06
CA ASN A 12 -53.86 9.66 -15.20
C ASN A 12 -52.66 10.58 -15.56
N TRP A 13 -51.44 10.05 -15.46
CA TRP A 13 -50.19 10.80 -15.67
C TRP A 13 -49.82 10.85 -17.14
N SER A 14 -49.28 12.01 -17.58
CA SER A 14 -48.66 12.11 -18.91
C SER A 14 -47.37 11.25 -19.00
N GLY A 15 -47.03 10.78 -20.19
CA GLY A 15 -45.78 10.03 -20.42
C GLY A 15 -44.53 10.73 -19.85
N ARG A 16 -44.51 12.08 -19.87
CA ARG A 16 -43.42 12.86 -19.26
C ARG A 16 -43.29 12.64 -17.74
N ARG A 17 -44.44 12.53 -17.02
CA ARG A 17 -44.41 12.28 -15.57
C ARG A 17 -43.91 10.88 -15.22
N TYR A 18 -44.29 9.87 -15.99
CA TYR A 18 -43.72 8.53 -15.83
C TYR A 18 -42.23 8.50 -16.13
N PHE A 19 -41.79 9.15 -17.19
CA PHE A 19 -40.35 9.27 -17.53
C PHE A 19 -39.59 9.96 -16.39
N SER A 20 -40.07 11.10 -15.87
CA SER A 20 -39.43 11.79 -14.77
C SER A 20 -39.38 10.95 -13.49
N LEU A 21 -40.41 10.17 -13.19
CA LEU A 21 -40.43 9.25 -12.05
C LEU A 21 -39.37 8.14 -12.21
N ILE A 22 -39.27 7.55 -13.40
CA ILE A 22 -38.28 6.52 -13.68
C ILE A 22 -36.86 7.10 -13.54
N VAL A 23 -36.59 8.24 -14.16
CA VAL A 23 -35.29 8.94 -14.02
C VAL A 23 -34.99 9.28 -12.57
N GLY A 24 -35.99 9.80 -11.83
CA GLY A 24 -35.85 10.09 -10.40
C GLY A 24 -35.51 8.84 -9.57
N MET A 25 -36.16 7.72 -9.83
CA MET A 25 -35.85 6.43 -9.17
C MET A 25 -34.43 5.94 -9.52
N LEU A 26 -34.00 6.06 -10.78
CA LEU A 26 -32.66 5.67 -11.20
C LEU A 26 -31.59 6.55 -10.51
N VAL A 27 -31.79 7.87 -10.46
CA VAL A 27 -30.90 8.80 -9.77
C VAL A 27 -30.86 8.49 -8.27
N LEU A 28 -32.00 8.27 -7.64
CA LEU A 28 -32.09 7.91 -6.21
C LEU A 28 -31.36 6.59 -5.94
N GLY A 29 -31.58 5.57 -6.77
CA GLY A 29 -30.87 4.29 -6.68
C GLY A 29 -29.36 4.43 -6.82
N TYR A 30 -28.91 5.26 -7.77
CA TYR A 30 -27.50 5.57 -7.96
C TYR A 30 -26.88 6.26 -6.72
N VAL A 31 -27.53 7.30 -6.21
CA VAL A 31 -27.06 8.05 -5.02
C VAL A 31 -27.03 7.13 -3.80
N ALA A 32 -28.09 6.35 -3.57
CA ALA A 32 -28.13 5.37 -2.49
C ALA A 32 -27.03 4.33 -2.58
N SER A 33 -26.77 3.79 -3.80
CA SER A 33 -25.66 2.88 -4.05
C SER A 33 -24.31 3.54 -3.75
N ALA A 34 -24.06 4.74 -4.24
CA ALA A 34 -22.81 5.47 -4.00
C ALA A 34 -22.57 5.67 -2.49
N ILE A 35 -23.58 6.16 -1.76
CA ILE A 35 -23.51 6.39 -0.31
C ILE A 35 -23.27 5.06 0.43
N TYR A 36 -24.03 4.01 0.12
CA TYR A 36 -23.88 2.72 0.75
C TYR A 36 -22.43 2.19 0.60
N HIS A 37 -21.85 2.26 -0.60
CA HIS A 37 -20.51 1.75 -0.85
C HIS A 37 -19.38 2.58 -0.24
N ILE A 38 -19.61 3.83 0.16
CA ILE A 38 -18.68 4.62 0.97
C ILE A 38 -18.68 4.13 2.44
N TYR A 39 -19.86 3.85 3.00
CA TYR A 39 -20.03 3.65 4.44
C TYR A 39 -20.29 2.20 4.87
N LYS A 40 -20.49 1.28 3.93
CA LYS A 40 -20.77 -0.12 4.26
C LYS A 40 -19.75 -0.69 5.27
N PRO A 41 -20.18 -1.64 6.13
CA PRO A 41 -19.28 -2.28 7.09
C PRO A 41 -18.12 -2.99 6.36
N LEU A 42 -16.96 -2.98 6.98
CA LEU A 42 -15.84 -3.79 6.50
C LEU A 42 -16.04 -5.25 6.89
N PRO A 43 -15.47 -6.21 6.13
CA PRO A 43 -15.35 -7.59 6.53
C PRO A 43 -14.70 -7.74 7.90
N GLN A 44 -15.07 -8.80 8.61
CA GLN A 44 -14.48 -9.12 9.91
C GLN A 44 -12.97 -9.34 9.78
N GLY A 45 -12.20 -8.87 10.76
CA GLY A 45 -10.73 -9.00 10.82
C GLY A 45 -9.97 -7.91 10.08
N LEU A 46 -10.65 -7.02 9.34
CA LEU A 46 -10.06 -5.81 8.78
C LEU A 46 -10.13 -4.63 9.77
N ASN A 47 -9.34 -3.59 9.50
CA ASN A 47 -9.19 -2.42 10.38
C ASN A 47 -8.74 -2.87 11.79
N TYR A 48 -7.70 -3.69 11.82
CA TYR A 48 -7.20 -4.36 13.01
C TYR A 48 -6.07 -3.55 13.67
N SER A 49 -6.12 -3.50 14.99
CA SER A 49 -5.04 -3.01 15.85
C SER A 49 -4.62 -4.15 16.77
N GLY A 50 -3.45 -4.72 16.50
CA GLY A 50 -2.89 -5.83 17.25
C GLY A 50 -2.57 -5.46 18.71
N LYS A 51 -2.17 -6.44 19.51
CA LYS A 51 -1.67 -6.17 20.86
C LYS A 51 -0.25 -5.63 20.79
N LEU A 52 0.06 -4.67 21.64
CA LEU A 52 1.43 -4.19 21.83
C LEU A 52 2.25 -5.26 22.57
N ARG A 53 3.32 -5.77 21.96
CA ARG A 53 4.15 -6.86 22.47
C ARG A 53 5.62 -6.57 22.27
N HIS A 54 6.47 -7.10 23.14
CA HIS A 54 7.92 -7.11 22.90
C HIS A 54 8.29 -8.08 21.79
N ALA A 55 9.20 -7.69 20.91
CA ALA A 55 9.66 -8.50 19.78
C ALA A 55 11.09 -8.17 19.41
N GLU A 56 11.81 -9.18 18.91
CA GLU A 56 13.06 -8.97 18.18
C GLU A 56 12.77 -8.39 16.81
N LEU A 57 13.46 -7.30 16.46
CA LEU A 57 13.20 -6.52 15.26
C LEU A 57 14.47 -6.30 14.46
N LYS A 58 14.37 -6.37 13.12
CA LYS A 58 15.43 -5.99 12.19
C LYS A 58 14.88 -5.00 11.17
N PHE A 59 15.40 -3.77 11.17
CA PHE A 59 15.10 -2.79 10.13
C PHE A 59 15.90 -3.11 8.86
N LEU A 60 15.28 -2.91 7.70
CA LEU A 60 15.88 -3.08 6.38
C LEU A 60 15.49 -1.89 5.50
N ALA A 61 16.41 -1.51 4.62
CA ALA A 61 16.13 -0.48 3.62
C ALA A 61 16.74 -0.85 2.27
N ASP A 62 15.97 -0.65 1.22
CA ASP A 62 16.49 -0.58 -0.14
C ASP A 62 16.79 0.88 -0.46
N GLN A 63 17.97 1.16 -0.99
CA GLN A 63 18.44 2.50 -1.30
C GLN A 63 18.96 2.56 -2.73
N THR A 64 18.46 3.52 -3.49
CA THR A 64 19.03 3.92 -4.78
C THR A 64 19.60 5.32 -4.63
N PHE A 65 20.82 5.54 -5.08
CA PHE A 65 21.56 6.78 -4.89
C PHE A 65 22.57 7.03 -6.02
N LEU A 66 23.02 8.26 -6.16
CA LEU A 66 24.19 8.57 -7.00
C LEU A 66 25.47 8.53 -6.15
N ASP A 67 26.52 7.90 -6.67
CA ASP A 67 27.86 7.96 -6.07
C ASP A 67 28.55 9.29 -6.38
N ALA A 68 29.77 9.47 -5.84
CA ALA A 68 30.56 10.69 -6.04
C ALA A 68 30.92 10.97 -7.53
N GLN A 69 30.75 10.00 -8.41
CA GLN A 69 30.95 10.12 -9.85
C GLN A 69 29.64 10.34 -10.61
N GLY A 70 28.51 10.49 -9.90
CA GLY A 70 27.17 10.67 -10.49
C GLY A 70 26.58 9.38 -11.09
N ARG A 71 27.12 8.20 -10.77
CA ARG A 71 26.60 6.92 -11.26
C ARG A 71 25.55 6.37 -10.29
N GLN A 72 24.46 5.87 -10.82
CA GLN A 72 23.40 5.26 -10.02
C GLN A 72 23.87 3.93 -9.41
N GLN A 73 23.74 3.80 -8.11
CA GLN A 73 24.11 2.65 -7.29
C GLN A 73 22.90 2.13 -6.53
N TYR A 74 22.97 0.86 -6.12
CA TYR A 74 21.88 0.15 -5.44
C TYR A 74 22.42 -0.59 -4.21
N ASP A 75 21.73 -0.44 -3.08
CA ASP A 75 21.96 -1.18 -1.84
C ASP A 75 20.61 -1.75 -1.40
N HIS A 76 20.30 -2.97 -1.85
CA HIS A 76 18.99 -3.60 -1.71
C HIS A 76 19.09 -4.80 -0.79
N GLN A 77 18.30 -4.81 0.28
CA GLN A 77 18.32 -5.80 1.35
C GLN A 77 16.98 -6.55 1.48
N ILE A 78 15.86 -5.92 1.11
CA ILE A 78 14.51 -6.39 1.46
C ILE A 78 14.16 -7.65 0.69
N PHE A 79 14.41 -7.67 -0.62
CA PHE A 79 14.09 -8.83 -1.44
C PHE A 79 14.98 -10.03 -1.13
N ASP A 80 16.27 -9.80 -0.86
CA ASP A 80 17.20 -10.87 -0.45
C ASP A 80 16.80 -11.46 0.91
N GLN A 81 16.33 -10.63 1.84
CA GLN A 81 15.78 -11.10 3.11
C GLN A 81 14.48 -11.92 2.89
N MET A 82 13.63 -11.52 1.94
CA MET A 82 12.43 -12.29 1.58
C MET A 82 12.81 -13.69 1.08
N LEU A 83 13.78 -13.80 0.17
CA LEU A 83 14.28 -15.09 -0.32
C LEU A 83 14.89 -15.93 0.81
N ALA A 84 15.66 -15.30 1.72
CA ALA A 84 16.22 -15.98 2.89
C ALA A 84 15.13 -16.53 3.83
N LEU A 85 14.05 -15.81 4.04
CA LEU A 85 12.91 -16.27 4.84
C LEU A 85 12.19 -17.46 4.18
N ILE A 86 12.04 -17.47 2.85
CA ILE A 86 11.51 -18.62 2.11
C ILE A 86 12.38 -19.88 2.34
N GLN A 87 13.69 -19.72 2.28
CA GLN A 87 14.61 -20.84 2.53
C GLN A 87 14.50 -21.37 3.97
N GLN A 88 14.35 -20.48 4.96
CA GLN A 88 14.23 -20.84 6.39
C GLN A 88 12.88 -21.45 6.76
N ALA A 89 11.84 -21.24 5.97
CA ALA A 89 10.49 -21.73 6.27
C ALA A 89 10.45 -23.27 6.40
N LYS A 90 9.66 -23.79 7.34
CA LYS A 90 9.53 -25.21 7.64
C LYS A 90 8.23 -25.83 7.14
N SER A 91 7.11 -25.29 7.54
CA SER A 91 5.78 -25.85 7.25
C SER A 91 4.81 -24.84 6.63
N THR A 92 5.07 -23.54 6.77
CA THR A 92 4.10 -22.51 6.38
C THR A 92 4.80 -21.28 5.79
N ILE A 93 4.30 -20.84 4.64
CA ILE A 93 4.63 -19.56 4.02
C ILE A 93 3.30 -18.89 3.62
N VAL A 94 3.07 -17.68 4.10
CA VAL A 94 1.96 -16.83 3.66
C VAL A 94 2.53 -15.51 3.19
N LEU A 95 2.22 -15.12 1.95
CA LEU A 95 2.58 -13.82 1.38
C LEU A 95 1.30 -13.09 0.96
N ASP A 96 1.28 -11.78 1.16
CA ASP A 96 0.33 -10.88 0.53
C ASP A 96 1.09 -9.75 -0.16
N MET A 97 1.01 -9.69 -1.50
CA MET A 97 1.83 -8.80 -2.33
C MET A 97 0.98 -8.09 -3.37
N PHE A 98 0.99 -6.75 -3.30
CA PHE A 98 0.21 -5.90 -4.21
C PHE A 98 0.61 -6.08 -5.67
N LEU A 99 1.87 -5.75 -6.05
CA LEU A 99 2.38 -5.93 -7.41
C LEU A 99 3.28 -7.17 -7.49
N PHE A 100 2.93 -8.08 -8.38
CA PHE A 100 3.64 -9.31 -8.65
C PHE A 100 3.57 -9.64 -10.15
N ASN A 101 4.34 -8.91 -10.94
CA ASN A 101 4.43 -9.09 -12.39
C ASN A 101 5.77 -8.55 -12.93
N SER A 102 6.08 -8.85 -14.18
CA SER A 102 7.34 -8.46 -14.84
C SER A 102 7.25 -7.18 -15.67
N GLU A 103 6.17 -6.44 -15.56
CA GLU A 103 5.95 -5.25 -16.37
C GLU A 103 6.87 -4.10 -15.89
N VAL A 104 7.64 -3.55 -16.80
CA VAL A 104 8.59 -2.45 -16.52
C VAL A 104 8.14 -1.10 -17.10
N GLY A 105 6.98 -1.08 -17.76
CA GLY A 105 6.46 0.10 -18.45
C GLY A 105 7.40 0.54 -19.59
N ASP A 106 7.60 1.86 -19.69
CA ASP A 106 8.49 2.46 -20.70
C ASP A 106 9.95 2.62 -20.21
N SER A 107 10.30 1.98 -19.07
CA SER A 107 11.65 2.04 -18.49
C SER A 107 12.68 1.37 -19.41
N LYS A 108 13.77 2.08 -19.72
CA LYS A 108 14.92 1.55 -20.48
C LYS A 108 16.07 1.07 -19.59
N ILE A 109 15.90 1.21 -18.29
CA ILE A 109 16.93 0.84 -17.31
C ILE A 109 16.78 -0.66 -17.00
N PRO A 110 17.87 -1.46 -17.00
CA PRO A 110 17.81 -2.88 -16.64
C PRO A 110 17.22 -3.05 -15.24
N GLN A 111 16.27 -3.97 -15.09
CA GLN A 111 15.58 -4.27 -13.84
C GLN A 111 15.96 -5.67 -13.36
N ARG A 112 15.94 -5.89 -12.04
CA ARG A 112 16.07 -7.22 -11.46
C ARG A 112 14.78 -8.01 -11.67
N PRO A 113 14.82 -9.27 -12.10
CA PRO A 113 13.61 -10.06 -12.40
C PRO A 113 12.97 -10.61 -11.11
N LEU A 114 12.52 -9.73 -10.21
CA LEU A 114 12.00 -10.04 -8.88
C LEU A 114 10.83 -11.01 -8.91
N MET A 115 9.89 -10.83 -9.84
CA MET A 115 8.74 -11.71 -10.01
C MET A 115 9.19 -13.14 -10.34
N GLN A 116 10.15 -13.29 -11.24
CA GLN A 116 10.66 -14.61 -11.64
C GLN A 116 11.44 -15.27 -10.50
N GLU A 117 12.31 -14.53 -9.80
CA GLU A 117 13.10 -15.03 -8.68
C GLU A 117 12.18 -15.52 -7.55
N LEU A 118 11.16 -14.75 -7.18
CA LEU A 118 10.19 -15.15 -6.16
C LEU A 118 9.39 -16.39 -6.59
N THR A 119 8.90 -16.41 -7.83
CA THR A 119 8.18 -17.57 -8.38
C THR A 119 9.04 -18.84 -8.31
N GLN A 120 10.31 -18.76 -8.70
CA GLN A 120 11.24 -19.90 -8.65
C GLN A 120 11.51 -20.35 -7.22
N ALA A 121 11.75 -19.40 -6.29
CA ALA A 121 12.02 -19.71 -4.89
C ALA A 121 10.85 -20.46 -4.22
N LEU A 122 9.62 -20.02 -4.45
CA LEU A 122 8.41 -20.67 -3.92
C LEU A 122 8.20 -22.07 -4.52
N ILE A 123 8.39 -22.23 -5.84
CA ILE A 123 8.29 -23.53 -6.53
C ILE A 123 9.37 -24.49 -6.02
N GLN A 124 10.60 -24.03 -5.90
CA GLN A 124 11.71 -24.85 -5.40
C GLN A 124 11.44 -25.28 -3.97
N LYS A 125 11.03 -24.35 -3.10
CA LYS A 125 10.71 -24.65 -1.70
C LYS A 125 9.59 -25.70 -1.59
N ARG A 126 8.56 -25.60 -2.39
CA ARG A 126 7.46 -26.57 -2.43
C ARG A 126 7.91 -27.95 -2.92
N ARG A 127 8.85 -28.03 -3.87
CA ARG A 127 9.44 -29.29 -4.36
C ARG A 127 10.33 -29.96 -3.31
N GLU A 128 11.16 -29.17 -2.61
CA GLU A 128 12.06 -29.66 -1.56
C GLU A 128 11.31 -30.10 -0.30
N HIS A 129 10.19 -29.45 0.00
CA HIS A 129 9.33 -29.70 1.15
C HIS A 129 7.87 -29.94 0.70
N PRO A 130 7.50 -31.16 0.23
CA PRO A 130 6.20 -31.43 -0.37
C PRO A 130 4.99 -31.19 0.57
N ASN A 131 5.20 -31.13 1.88
CA ASN A 131 4.15 -30.91 2.87
C ASN A 131 4.03 -29.44 3.33
N ILE A 132 4.92 -28.54 2.86
CA ILE A 132 4.84 -27.12 3.22
C ILE A 132 3.58 -26.49 2.66
N GLN A 133 2.87 -25.73 3.45
CA GLN A 133 1.71 -24.95 3.00
C GLN A 133 2.19 -23.59 2.52
N ILE A 134 1.93 -23.26 1.25
CA ILE A 134 2.29 -21.95 0.68
C ILE A 134 1.02 -21.30 0.17
N VAL A 135 0.68 -20.15 0.74
CA VAL A 135 -0.43 -19.28 0.32
C VAL A 135 0.14 -17.97 -0.20
N PHE A 136 -0.23 -17.62 -1.41
CA PHE A 136 0.16 -16.38 -2.07
C PHE A 136 -1.07 -15.55 -2.38
N ILE A 137 -1.31 -14.49 -1.59
CA ILE A 137 -2.40 -13.54 -1.77
C ILE A 137 -1.88 -12.39 -2.63
N THR A 138 -2.68 -11.89 -3.55
CA THR A 138 -2.25 -10.80 -4.44
C THR A 138 -3.44 -10.01 -4.98
N ASP A 139 -3.18 -8.79 -5.40
CA ASP A 139 -4.20 -7.88 -5.94
C ASP A 139 -4.61 -8.29 -7.37
N PRO A 140 -5.89 -8.19 -7.74
CA PRO A 140 -6.38 -8.49 -9.10
C PRO A 140 -5.85 -7.54 -10.19
N ILE A 141 -5.11 -6.49 -9.84
CA ILE A 141 -4.41 -5.65 -10.82
C ILE A 141 -3.41 -6.46 -11.65
N ASN A 142 -2.80 -7.51 -11.05
CA ASN A 142 -1.82 -8.36 -11.73
C ASN A 142 -2.44 -9.24 -12.83
N SER A 143 -3.74 -9.56 -12.73
CA SER A 143 -4.52 -10.19 -13.82
C SER A 143 -5.31 -9.17 -14.64
N VAL A 144 -5.11 -7.87 -14.37
CA VAL A 144 -5.90 -6.76 -14.91
C VAL A 144 -7.40 -7.03 -14.72
N TYR A 145 -7.75 -7.40 -13.48
CA TYR A 145 -9.13 -7.74 -13.05
C TYR A 145 -9.74 -8.89 -13.88
N GLY A 146 -8.96 -9.94 -14.11
CA GLY A 146 -9.36 -11.11 -14.90
C GLY A 146 -9.34 -10.88 -16.42
N GLY A 147 -8.65 -9.84 -16.88
CA GLY A 147 -8.48 -9.53 -18.31
C GLY A 147 -7.29 -10.22 -18.97
N ILE A 148 -6.41 -10.83 -18.20
CA ILE A 148 -5.28 -11.66 -18.65
C ILE A 148 -5.11 -12.85 -17.72
N PHE A 149 -4.38 -13.88 -18.20
CA PHE A 149 -3.96 -15.04 -17.40
C PHE A 149 -2.48 -14.91 -17.05
N PRO A 150 -2.10 -14.49 -15.82
CA PRO A 150 -0.71 -14.39 -15.44
C PRO A 150 -0.03 -15.76 -15.42
N GLU A 151 1.04 -15.92 -16.20
CA GLU A 151 1.77 -17.20 -16.32
C GLU A 151 2.38 -17.64 -14.99
N GLN A 152 2.86 -16.69 -14.18
CA GLN A 152 3.40 -16.96 -12.84
C GLN A 152 2.35 -17.60 -11.91
N TYR A 153 1.07 -17.22 -12.01
CA TYR A 153 -0.01 -17.84 -11.21
C TYR A 153 -0.22 -19.30 -11.62
N ARG A 154 -0.22 -19.57 -12.93
CA ARG A 154 -0.34 -20.95 -13.45
C ARG A 154 0.80 -21.81 -12.94
N ARG A 155 2.05 -21.33 -13.02
CA ARG A 155 3.24 -22.05 -12.57
C ARG A 155 3.21 -22.33 -11.06
N LEU A 156 2.81 -21.35 -10.25
CA LEU A 156 2.67 -21.50 -8.80
C LEU A 156 1.60 -22.54 -8.46
N ARG A 157 0.41 -22.44 -9.04
CA ARG A 157 -0.68 -23.40 -8.82
C ARG A 157 -0.30 -24.82 -9.24
N GLN A 158 0.39 -24.99 -10.35
CA GLN A 158 0.89 -26.31 -10.80
C GLN A 158 1.93 -26.90 -9.84
N ALA A 159 2.66 -26.08 -9.12
CA ALA A 159 3.58 -26.51 -8.08
C ALA A 159 2.90 -26.80 -6.73
N GLY A 160 1.58 -26.57 -6.60
CA GLY A 160 0.82 -26.77 -5.37
C GLY A 160 0.89 -25.57 -4.40
N VAL A 161 1.15 -24.37 -4.91
CA VAL A 161 0.99 -23.11 -4.18
C VAL A 161 -0.46 -22.65 -4.32
N ASP A 162 -1.10 -22.28 -3.21
CA ASP A 162 -2.45 -21.69 -3.23
C ASP A 162 -2.36 -20.20 -3.57
N VAL A 163 -2.80 -19.83 -4.79
CA VAL A 163 -2.76 -18.43 -5.27
C VAL A 163 -4.16 -17.84 -5.20
N ILE A 164 -4.32 -16.84 -4.34
CA ILE A 164 -5.58 -16.14 -4.04
C ILE A 164 -5.54 -14.74 -4.61
N GLU A 165 -6.37 -14.44 -5.60
CA GLU A 165 -6.62 -13.06 -6.00
C GLU A 165 -7.64 -12.43 -5.04
N THR A 166 -7.29 -11.29 -4.47
CA THR A 166 -8.13 -10.61 -3.48
C THR A 166 -9.47 -10.18 -4.08
N ASN A 167 -10.56 -10.55 -3.43
CA ASN A 167 -11.88 -10.04 -3.77
C ASN A 167 -12.06 -8.63 -3.20
N LEU A 168 -11.92 -7.60 -4.04
CA LEU A 168 -12.07 -6.21 -3.63
C LEU A 168 -13.53 -5.74 -3.50
N THR A 169 -14.51 -6.58 -3.85
CA THR A 169 -15.95 -6.22 -3.80
C THR A 169 -16.42 -5.83 -2.40
N PRO A 170 -16.04 -6.53 -1.32
CA PRO A 170 -16.45 -6.18 0.03
C PRO A 170 -15.88 -4.83 0.53
N LEU A 171 -14.77 -4.35 -0.02
CA LEU A 171 -14.13 -3.10 0.42
C LEU A 171 -15.00 -1.87 0.09
N ARG A 172 -14.83 -0.80 0.87
CA ARG A 172 -15.46 0.50 0.63
C ARG A 172 -15.02 1.09 -0.71
N ALA A 173 -15.80 2.01 -1.25
CA ALA A 173 -15.50 2.67 -2.53
C ALA A 173 -14.66 3.93 -2.31
N SER A 174 -13.46 3.96 -2.86
CA SER A 174 -12.62 5.16 -2.92
C SER A 174 -13.03 6.13 -4.03
N ASN A 175 -13.70 5.62 -5.08
CA ASN A 175 -14.28 6.39 -6.17
C ASN A 175 -15.81 6.21 -6.19
N PRO A 176 -16.56 6.88 -5.32
CA PRO A 176 -17.99 6.61 -5.14
C PRO A 176 -18.84 6.95 -6.36
N THR A 177 -18.47 7.95 -7.15
CA THR A 177 -19.18 8.33 -8.37
C THR A 177 -19.21 7.20 -9.39
N TRP A 178 -18.09 6.57 -9.64
CA TRP A 178 -18.02 5.41 -10.52
C TRP A 178 -18.57 4.15 -9.85
N SER A 179 -18.18 3.86 -8.61
CA SER A 179 -18.59 2.65 -7.91
C SER A 179 -20.10 2.58 -7.70
N GLY A 180 -20.77 3.71 -7.47
CA GLY A 180 -22.24 3.76 -7.37
C GLY A 180 -22.92 3.19 -8.62
N LEU A 181 -22.46 3.58 -9.80
CA LEU A 181 -22.94 3.04 -11.08
C LEU A 181 -22.49 1.58 -11.29
N TRP A 182 -21.21 1.29 -11.06
CA TRP A 182 -20.59 -0.01 -11.24
C TRP A 182 -21.37 -1.15 -10.54
N TYR A 183 -21.76 -0.93 -9.29
CA TYR A 183 -22.48 -1.94 -8.51
C TYR A 183 -23.94 -2.13 -8.96
N LEU A 184 -24.53 -1.15 -9.62
CA LEU A 184 -25.89 -1.27 -10.16
C LEU A 184 -25.92 -1.97 -11.53
N CYS A 185 -24.92 -1.71 -12.40
CA CYS A 185 -24.98 -2.17 -13.80
C CYS A 185 -24.04 -3.33 -14.11
N CYS A 186 -22.84 -3.32 -13.56
CA CYS A 186 -21.73 -3.89 -14.30
C CYS A 186 -20.90 -4.92 -13.52
N GLN A 187 -20.99 -4.92 -12.19
CA GLN A 187 -20.20 -5.81 -11.32
C GLN A 187 -20.47 -7.30 -11.65
N GLY A 188 -21.73 -7.68 -11.89
CA GLY A 188 -22.12 -9.06 -12.17
C GLY A 188 -21.70 -9.58 -13.55
N ILE A 189 -21.18 -8.72 -14.43
CA ILE A 189 -20.67 -9.11 -15.75
C ILE A 189 -19.27 -9.71 -15.56
N GLY A 190 -19.09 -10.98 -15.96
CA GLY A 190 -17.78 -11.65 -15.96
C GLY A 190 -16.77 -11.00 -16.89
N ASN A 191 -15.50 -11.36 -16.74
CA ASN A 191 -14.44 -10.98 -17.67
C ASN A 191 -13.95 -12.20 -18.46
N ASN A 192 -13.35 -11.98 -19.62
CA ASN A 192 -12.79 -13.04 -20.44
C ASN A 192 -11.42 -12.62 -20.98
N ALA A 193 -10.37 -13.23 -20.42
CA ALA A 193 -8.98 -12.92 -20.76
C ALA A 193 -8.61 -13.25 -22.22
N GLU A 194 -9.36 -14.13 -22.91
CA GLU A 194 -9.10 -14.50 -24.30
C GLU A 194 -9.71 -13.52 -25.31
N LYS A 195 -10.62 -12.63 -24.85
CA LYS A 195 -11.35 -11.68 -25.71
C LYS A 195 -10.89 -10.24 -25.54
N GLY A 196 -9.65 -10.04 -25.16
CA GLY A 196 -9.05 -8.70 -25.06
C GLY A 196 -8.87 -8.04 -26.45
N TRP A 197 -9.29 -6.79 -26.57
CA TRP A 197 -9.15 -6.00 -27.81
C TRP A 197 -8.62 -4.58 -27.58
N LEU A 198 -8.68 -4.09 -26.35
CA LEU A 198 -8.14 -2.77 -25.95
C LEU A 198 -6.68 -2.89 -25.53
N SER A 199 -5.93 -1.81 -25.63
CA SER A 199 -4.57 -1.74 -25.11
C SER A 199 -4.57 -1.91 -23.60
N ASN A 200 -3.58 -2.62 -23.06
CA ASN A 200 -3.39 -2.79 -21.62
C ASN A 200 -2.52 -1.63 -21.10
N PRO A 201 -2.96 -0.86 -20.09
CA PRO A 201 -2.16 0.24 -19.54
C PRO A 201 -0.94 -0.24 -18.74
N PHE A 202 -0.87 -1.54 -18.41
CA PHE A 202 0.18 -2.13 -17.56
C PHE A 202 1.10 -3.10 -18.32
N GLY A 203 0.76 -3.51 -19.55
CA GLY A 203 1.53 -4.50 -20.27
C GLY A 203 1.12 -4.63 -21.74
N GLN A 204 1.68 -5.64 -22.43
CA GLN A 204 1.49 -5.78 -23.88
C GLN A 204 0.23 -6.57 -24.30
N GLN A 205 -0.26 -7.45 -23.41
CA GLN A 205 -1.45 -8.27 -23.70
C GLN A 205 -2.70 -7.39 -23.80
N LYS A 206 -3.55 -7.64 -24.79
CA LYS A 206 -4.82 -6.93 -24.94
C LYS A 206 -5.78 -7.29 -23.81
N ILE A 207 -6.60 -6.34 -23.37
CA ILE A 207 -7.59 -6.50 -22.31
C ILE A 207 -9.00 -6.12 -22.79
N THR A 208 -10.01 -6.48 -22.02
CA THR A 208 -11.41 -6.13 -22.33
C THR A 208 -11.77 -4.75 -21.76
N LEU A 209 -12.89 -4.19 -22.26
CA LEU A 209 -13.50 -3.00 -21.66
C LEU A 209 -13.86 -3.26 -20.17
N ARG A 210 -14.27 -4.48 -19.82
CA ARG A 210 -14.60 -4.88 -18.45
C ARG A 210 -13.44 -4.65 -17.48
N SER A 211 -12.20 -4.90 -17.91
CA SER A 211 -10.99 -4.60 -17.12
C SER A 211 -10.85 -3.12 -16.80
N TYR A 212 -11.05 -2.25 -17.78
CA TYR A 212 -11.01 -0.79 -17.56
C TYR A 212 -12.12 -0.32 -16.61
N LEU A 213 -13.32 -0.84 -16.78
CA LEU A 213 -14.45 -0.52 -15.91
C LEU A 213 -14.21 -0.97 -14.46
N ALA A 214 -13.56 -2.13 -14.28
CA ALA A 214 -13.16 -2.60 -12.94
C ALA A 214 -12.06 -1.73 -12.32
N LEU A 215 -11.02 -1.40 -13.10
CA LEU A 215 -9.92 -0.53 -12.69
C LEU A 215 -10.41 0.83 -12.20
N ALA A 216 -11.44 1.39 -12.83
CA ALA A 216 -11.99 2.70 -12.47
C ALA A 216 -12.61 2.76 -11.05
N ASN A 217 -12.83 1.62 -10.37
CA ASN A 217 -13.19 1.60 -8.95
C ASN A 217 -12.05 2.06 -8.04
N LEU A 218 -10.81 1.97 -8.51
CA LEU A 218 -9.60 2.42 -7.80
C LEU A 218 -9.43 1.80 -6.41
N LYS A 219 -9.84 0.54 -6.23
CA LYS A 219 -9.65 -0.25 -5.00
C LYS A 219 -8.41 -1.11 -5.13
N ALA A 220 -7.75 -1.39 -4.03
CA ALA A 220 -6.59 -2.27 -4.02
C ALA A 220 -6.44 -3.04 -2.70
N ASN A 221 -5.90 -4.24 -2.80
CA ASN A 221 -5.15 -4.86 -1.73
C ASN A 221 -3.70 -4.40 -1.84
N HIS A 222 -3.36 -3.36 -1.09
CA HIS A 222 -2.05 -2.72 -1.18
C HIS A 222 -1.06 -3.21 -0.12
N ARG A 223 -1.37 -4.31 0.57
CA ARG A 223 -0.51 -4.95 1.57
C ARG A 223 0.75 -5.52 0.94
N LYS A 224 1.81 -5.62 1.75
CA LYS A 224 3.09 -6.23 1.40
C LYS A 224 3.68 -6.88 2.62
N THR A 225 3.26 -8.12 2.84
CA THR A 225 3.60 -8.91 4.02
C THR A 225 4.08 -10.30 3.64
N MET A 226 4.89 -10.86 4.52
CA MET A 226 5.27 -12.26 4.46
C MET A 226 5.32 -12.83 5.87
N VAL A 227 4.79 -14.00 6.07
CA VAL A 227 4.85 -14.74 7.35
C VAL A 227 5.38 -16.14 7.10
N VAL A 228 6.34 -16.56 7.90
CA VAL A 228 6.92 -17.89 7.85
C VAL A 228 7.15 -18.47 9.26
N ASP A 229 7.05 -19.78 9.40
CA ASP A 229 7.58 -20.50 10.54
C ASP A 229 9.02 -20.91 10.25
N THR A 230 9.89 -20.82 11.23
CA THR A 230 11.31 -21.21 11.14
C THR A 230 11.72 -22.03 12.36
N ASP A 231 12.93 -22.58 12.35
CA ASP A 231 13.49 -23.24 13.54
C ASP A 231 13.60 -22.30 14.76
N GLN A 232 13.62 -20.99 14.53
CA GLN A 232 13.69 -19.96 15.56
C GLN A 232 12.31 -19.37 15.91
N GLY A 233 11.22 -20.03 15.50
CA GLY A 233 9.85 -19.56 15.66
C GLY A 233 9.32 -18.76 14.48
N TRP A 234 8.19 -18.10 14.70
CA TRP A 234 7.48 -17.34 13.67
C TRP A 234 8.18 -16.01 13.37
N LYS A 235 8.31 -15.71 12.11
CA LYS A 235 8.83 -14.42 11.59
C LYS A 235 7.87 -13.83 10.58
N SER A 236 7.76 -12.51 10.57
CA SER A 236 7.07 -11.77 9.51
C SER A 236 7.94 -10.65 8.96
N LEU A 237 7.78 -10.36 7.68
CA LEU A 237 8.33 -9.20 6.99
C LEU A 237 7.17 -8.28 6.62
N ILE A 238 7.21 -7.02 7.06
CA ILE A 238 6.28 -5.97 6.67
C ILE A 238 7.09 -4.91 5.92
N THR A 239 6.66 -4.55 4.71
CA THR A 239 7.47 -3.72 3.82
C THR A 239 6.66 -2.76 2.95
N SER A 240 7.34 -1.75 2.41
CA SER A 240 6.83 -0.93 1.32
C SER A 240 7.15 -1.50 -0.08
N ALA A 241 8.03 -2.50 -0.18
CA ALA A 241 8.53 -3.07 -1.44
C ALA A 241 7.54 -4.03 -2.10
N ASN A 242 7.52 -4.07 -3.43
CA ASN A 242 6.77 -5.04 -4.23
C ASN A 242 7.73 -5.98 -4.97
N PRO A 243 7.46 -7.30 -5.06
CA PRO A 243 8.17 -8.23 -5.92
C PRO A 243 7.74 -8.06 -7.40
N HIS A 244 8.01 -6.88 -7.94
CA HIS A 244 7.61 -6.41 -9.25
C HIS A 244 8.86 -5.88 -9.97
N ASP A 245 9.14 -6.35 -11.18
CA ASP A 245 10.39 -6.04 -11.87
C ASP A 245 10.58 -4.53 -12.07
N GLY A 246 9.54 -3.82 -12.51
CA GLY A 246 9.60 -2.37 -12.68
C GLY A 246 9.83 -1.57 -11.39
N SER A 247 9.66 -2.20 -10.22
CA SER A 247 9.92 -1.59 -8.90
C SER A 247 11.25 -2.03 -8.28
N SER A 248 12.06 -2.83 -8.98
CA SER A 248 13.26 -3.45 -8.43
C SER A 248 14.34 -2.47 -7.99
N ARG A 249 14.25 -1.22 -8.42
CA ARG A 249 15.19 -0.15 -8.08
C ARG A 249 14.60 0.93 -7.17
N HIS A 250 13.38 0.74 -6.70
CA HIS A 250 12.76 1.70 -5.79
C HIS A 250 13.45 1.67 -4.42
N SER A 251 13.61 2.84 -3.79
CA SER A 251 13.99 2.91 -2.39
C SER A 251 12.79 2.56 -1.51
N ASN A 252 12.98 1.61 -0.60
CA ASN A 252 11.93 1.04 0.24
C ASN A 252 12.40 0.86 1.68
N VAL A 253 11.47 0.59 2.59
CA VAL A 253 11.73 0.23 3.99
C VAL A 253 10.97 -1.01 4.38
N ALA A 254 11.53 -1.75 5.36
CA ALA A 254 10.90 -2.93 5.94
C ALA A 254 11.31 -3.16 7.38
N VAL A 255 10.52 -3.95 8.09
CA VAL A 255 10.89 -4.55 9.38
C VAL A 255 10.62 -6.05 9.32
N VAL A 256 11.61 -6.84 9.75
CA VAL A 256 11.40 -8.24 10.12
C VAL A 256 11.04 -8.26 11.61
N VAL A 257 9.96 -8.96 11.95
CA VAL A 257 9.46 -9.10 13.30
C VAL A 257 9.48 -10.59 13.67
N SER A 258 10.09 -10.94 14.80
CA SER A 258 10.08 -12.30 15.33
C SER A 258 9.12 -12.43 16.51
N GLY A 259 8.47 -13.58 16.64
CA GLY A 259 7.63 -13.91 17.79
C GLY A 259 6.13 -13.68 17.60
N PRO A 260 5.37 -13.41 18.69
CA PRO A 260 3.90 -13.42 18.67
C PRO A 260 3.25 -12.43 17.69
N THR A 261 3.88 -11.30 17.40
CA THR A 261 3.35 -10.32 16.45
C THR A 261 3.35 -10.86 15.02
N ALA A 262 4.24 -11.80 14.66
CA ALA A 262 4.17 -12.48 13.37
C ALA A 262 2.86 -13.27 13.22
N MET A 263 2.28 -13.79 14.32
CA MET A 263 0.99 -14.47 14.32
C MET A 263 -0.19 -13.48 14.14
N ASP A 264 -0.08 -12.25 14.68
CA ASP A 264 -1.08 -11.20 14.40
C ASP A 264 -1.11 -10.87 12.92
N VAL A 265 0.07 -10.82 12.24
CA VAL A 265 0.15 -10.65 10.77
C VAL A 265 -0.52 -11.82 10.06
N LEU A 266 -0.20 -13.07 10.44
CA LEU A 266 -0.82 -14.26 9.86
C LEU A 266 -2.36 -14.21 9.99
N GLN A 267 -2.89 -13.89 11.16
CA GLN A 267 -4.32 -13.77 11.39
C GLN A 267 -4.96 -12.68 10.54
N SER A 268 -4.28 -11.57 10.34
CA SER A 268 -4.74 -10.50 9.46
C SER A 268 -4.81 -10.95 8.00
N GLU A 269 -3.80 -11.69 7.51
CA GLU A 269 -3.79 -12.21 6.13
C GLU A 269 -4.81 -13.35 5.94
N GLN A 270 -5.08 -14.13 6.99
CA GLN A 270 -6.19 -15.11 6.99
C GLN A 270 -7.55 -14.43 6.71
N SER A 271 -7.77 -13.26 7.30
CA SER A 271 -9.01 -12.49 7.07
C SER A 271 -9.13 -12.05 5.61
N VAL A 272 -8.01 -11.66 4.96
CA VAL A 272 -7.99 -11.31 3.53
C VAL A 272 -8.25 -12.54 2.66
N ALA A 273 -7.61 -13.67 2.96
CA ALA A 273 -7.83 -14.93 2.24
C ALA A 273 -9.30 -15.38 2.33
N GLN A 274 -9.87 -15.39 3.54
CA GLN A 274 -11.28 -15.78 3.76
C GLN A 274 -12.26 -14.84 3.05
N MET A 275 -12.05 -13.53 3.13
CA MET A 275 -12.84 -12.54 2.40
C MET A 275 -12.82 -12.79 0.89
N SER A 276 -11.74 -13.38 0.38
CA SER A 276 -11.51 -13.65 -1.03
C SER A 276 -11.95 -15.06 -1.45
N GLY A 277 -12.54 -15.85 -0.55
CA GLY A 277 -12.99 -17.22 -0.81
C GLY A 277 -11.87 -18.26 -0.82
N GLY A 278 -10.68 -17.89 -0.38
CA GLY A 278 -9.54 -18.80 -0.21
C GLY A 278 -9.52 -19.46 1.16
N THR A 279 -8.73 -20.52 1.27
CA THR A 279 -8.40 -21.17 2.55
C THR A 279 -7.06 -20.64 3.04
N SER A 280 -6.93 -20.51 4.34
CA SER A 280 -5.66 -20.14 4.99
C SER A 280 -5.21 -21.26 5.93
N PRO A 281 -3.90 -21.48 6.11
CA PRO A 281 -3.41 -22.45 7.07
C PRO A 281 -4.01 -22.17 8.45
N VAL A 282 -4.61 -23.19 9.06
CA VAL A 282 -5.00 -23.14 10.46
C VAL A 282 -3.75 -23.44 11.27
N VAL A 283 -3.19 -22.42 11.92
CA VAL A 283 -2.04 -22.59 12.80
C VAL A 283 -2.53 -22.62 14.24
N ILE A 284 -2.24 -23.71 14.93
CA ILE A 284 -2.45 -23.81 16.38
C ILE A 284 -1.29 -23.05 17.03
N MET A 285 -1.63 -21.96 17.73
CA MET A 285 -0.65 -21.19 18.49
C MET A 285 -0.09 -22.02 19.64
N GLY A 286 1.21 -22.33 19.61
CA GLY A 286 1.95 -22.76 20.79
C GLY A 286 2.21 -21.56 21.72
N GLU A 287 2.49 -21.82 23.00
CA GLU A 287 2.95 -20.79 23.93
C GLU A 287 4.27 -20.21 23.40
N ILE A 288 4.29 -18.91 23.11
CA ILE A 288 5.48 -18.19 22.71
C ILE A 288 5.95 -17.39 23.93
N ASN A 289 7.16 -17.68 24.40
CA ASN A 289 7.75 -16.95 25.52
C ASN A 289 7.85 -15.46 25.20
N ALA A 290 7.30 -14.62 26.07
CA ALA A 290 7.35 -13.18 25.93
C ALA A 290 8.78 -12.68 26.18
N LEU A 291 9.35 -11.97 25.21
CA LEU A 291 10.56 -11.18 25.40
C LEU A 291 10.22 -9.94 26.25
N THR A 292 11.06 -9.57 27.20
CA THR A 292 10.77 -8.48 28.15
C THR A 292 11.64 -7.23 27.95
N THR A 293 12.75 -7.35 27.22
CA THR A 293 13.76 -6.28 27.06
C THR A 293 13.77 -5.63 25.70
N GLU A 294 13.17 -6.26 24.69
CA GLU A 294 13.12 -5.77 23.31
C GLU A 294 12.10 -4.64 23.14
N PRO A 295 12.21 -3.84 22.07
CA PRO A 295 11.18 -2.86 21.73
C PRO A 295 9.79 -3.47 21.64
N GLN A 296 8.77 -2.67 21.92
CA GLN A 296 7.38 -3.09 21.75
C GLN A 296 6.92 -2.84 20.31
N VAL A 297 6.12 -3.75 19.81
CA VAL A 297 5.62 -3.73 18.44
C VAL A 297 4.14 -4.02 18.38
N GLN A 298 3.42 -3.38 17.46
CA GLN A 298 1.99 -3.55 17.25
C GLN A 298 1.69 -3.56 15.74
N LEU A 299 0.93 -4.56 15.29
CA LEU A 299 0.38 -4.60 13.93
C LEU A 299 -0.78 -3.60 13.81
N LEU A 300 -0.80 -2.85 12.71
CA LEU A 300 -1.86 -1.91 12.35
C LEU A 300 -2.32 -2.17 10.92
N THR A 301 -3.63 -2.20 10.70
CA THR A 301 -4.17 -2.31 9.33
C THR A 301 -5.21 -1.22 9.04
N GLU A 302 -5.32 -0.82 7.80
CA GLU A 302 -6.32 0.14 7.30
C GLU A 302 -6.38 1.42 8.15
N ALA A 303 -7.58 1.84 8.64
CA ALA A 303 -7.72 3.09 9.41
C ALA A 303 -7.08 3.04 10.82
N ALA A 304 -6.71 1.86 11.35
CA ALA A 304 -5.91 1.80 12.57
C ALA A 304 -4.55 2.49 12.37
N ILE A 305 -3.97 2.40 11.17
CA ILE A 305 -2.74 3.12 10.78
C ILE A 305 -2.96 4.63 10.89
N TYR A 306 -4.07 5.14 10.33
CA TYR A 306 -4.41 6.55 10.36
C TYR A 306 -4.48 7.12 11.77
N HIS A 307 -5.19 6.42 12.64
CA HIS A 307 -5.34 6.85 14.03
C HIS A 307 -4.01 6.82 14.79
N ALA A 308 -3.20 5.80 14.57
CA ALA A 308 -1.88 5.68 15.19
C ALA A 308 -0.91 6.78 14.72
N VAL A 309 -0.90 7.12 13.42
CA VAL A 309 -0.07 8.20 12.87
C VAL A 309 -0.49 9.56 13.43
N LEU A 310 -1.79 9.86 13.47
CA LEU A 310 -2.28 11.11 14.07
C LEU A 310 -1.94 11.21 15.55
N ASP A 311 -2.14 10.14 16.32
CA ASP A 311 -1.82 10.09 17.73
C ASP A 311 -0.30 10.29 17.96
N LEU A 312 0.56 9.65 17.15
CA LEU A 312 2.02 9.83 17.21
C LEU A 312 2.41 11.31 17.01
N ILE A 313 1.85 11.98 15.98
CA ILE A 313 2.15 13.38 15.68
C ILE A 313 1.61 14.30 16.77
N GLN A 314 0.40 14.06 17.28
CA GLN A 314 -0.25 14.88 18.30
C GLN A 314 0.48 14.79 19.65
N ARG A 315 1.02 13.63 20.02
CA ARG A 315 1.79 13.42 21.25
C ARG A 315 3.22 13.97 21.19
N ALA A 316 3.71 14.38 20.02
CA ALA A 316 5.04 14.99 19.90
C ALA A 316 5.09 16.33 20.64
N LYS A 317 6.13 16.52 21.47
CA LYS A 317 6.36 17.68 22.32
C LYS A 317 7.46 18.57 21.74
N ALA A 318 7.55 19.80 22.23
CA ALA A 318 8.66 20.67 21.90
C ALA A 318 10.02 19.98 22.14
N LYS A 319 10.95 20.13 21.19
CA LYS A 319 12.26 19.47 21.11
C LYS A 319 12.25 18.01 20.63
N ASP A 320 11.11 17.32 20.59
CA ASP A 320 11.05 16.04 19.87
C ASP A 320 11.33 16.26 18.38
N GLN A 321 11.76 15.21 17.70
CA GLN A 321 11.97 15.20 16.26
C GLN A 321 10.92 14.29 15.59
N LEU A 322 10.35 14.78 14.49
CA LEU A 322 9.50 14.01 13.59
C LEU A 322 10.15 13.96 12.21
N ASP A 323 10.50 12.77 11.77
CA ASP A 323 11.09 12.50 10.46
C ASP A 323 10.10 11.70 9.62
N LEU A 324 9.70 12.25 8.48
CA LEU A 324 8.75 11.64 7.54
C LEU A 324 9.43 11.37 6.20
N ALA A 325 9.48 10.10 5.77
CA ALA A 325 9.85 9.70 4.41
C ALA A 325 8.62 9.10 3.72
N MET A 326 8.11 9.74 2.63
CA MET A 326 6.81 9.39 2.09
C MET A 326 6.73 9.47 0.57
N PHE A 327 6.19 8.41 -0.05
CA PHE A 327 5.95 8.36 -1.48
C PHE A 327 4.75 9.24 -1.89
N TYR A 328 3.60 9.13 -1.20
CA TYR A 328 2.44 10.04 -1.39
C TYR A 328 1.96 10.60 -0.07
N LEU A 329 1.90 11.93 0.03
CA LEU A 329 1.36 12.67 1.16
C LEU A 329 0.25 13.60 0.68
N SER A 330 -1.00 13.32 1.04
CA SER A 330 -2.17 14.14 0.66
C SER A 330 -3.24 14.26 1.74
N GLU A 331 -3.22 13.38 2.77
CA GLU A 331 -4.24 13.35 3.81
C GLU A 331 -4.19 14.63 4.65
N ARG A 332 -5.31 15.37 4.65
CA ARG A 332 -5.37 16.74 5.17
C ARG A 332 -5.15 16.86 6.69
N GLN A 333 -5.67 15.91 7.47
CA GLN A 333 -5.51 15.99 8.93
C GLN A 333 -4.07 15.68 9.34
N ILE A 334 -3.37 14.79 8.61
CA ILE A 334 -1.94 14.54 8.84
C ILE A 334 -1.12 15.79 8.51
N ILE A 335 -1.37 16.43 7.35
CA ILE A 335 -0.68 17.67 6.97
C ILE A 335 -0.94 18.77 8.03
N SER A 336 -2.16 18.94 8.47
CA SER A 336 -2.51 19.91 9.52
C SER A 336 -1.84 19.56 10.86
N ALA A 337 -1.80 18.27 11.22
CA ALA A 337 -1.14 17.83 12.46
C ALA A 337 0.38 18.06 12.44
N LEU A 338 1.05 17.85 11.28
CA LEU A 338 2.48 18.16 11.12
C LEU A 338 2.75 19.66 11.29
N LYS A 339 1.92 20.53 10.70
CA LYS A 339 2.03 22.00 10.88
C LYS A 339 1.85 22.40 12.34
N ALA A 340 0.80 21.89 12.99
CA ALA A 340 0.55 22.15 14.40
C ALA A 340 1.66 21.60 15.31
N ALA A 341 2.29 20.47 14.97
CA ALA A 341 3.45 19.95 15.69
C ALA A 341 4.66 20.89 15.55
N HIS A 342 4.92 21.41 14.35
CA HIS A 342 5.97 22.40 14.12
C HIS A 342 5.75 23.69 14.92
N GLU A 343 4.52 24.22 14.92
CA GLU A 343 4.12 25.38 15.71
C GLU A 343 4.31 25.17 17.23
N ARG A 344 4.18 23.95 17.73
CA ARG A 344 4.47 23.57 19.13
C ARG A 344 5.97 23.44 19.44
N GLY A 345 6.84 23.64 18.44
CA GLY A 345 8.30 23.55 18.61
C GLY A 345 8.89 22.15 18.42
N VAL A 346 8.13 21.25 17.78
CA VAL A 346 8.64 19.94 17.31
C VAL A 346 9.53 20.18 16.09
N LYS A 347 10.67 19.51 16.02
CA LYS A 347 11.55 19.53 14.84
C LYS A 347 11.00 18.59 13.78
N VAL A 348 10.30 19.12 12.79
CA VAL A 348 9.73 18.32 11.70
C VAL A 348 10.64 18.37 10.48
N ARG A 349 10.96 17.20 9.88
CA ARG A 349 11.67 17.08 8.58
C ARG A 349 10.86 16.17 7.65
N VAL A 350 10.70 16.58 6.39
CA VAL A 350 9.85 15.85 5.44
C VAL A 350 10.64 15.57 4.16
N LEU A 351 10.88 14.28 3.88
CA LEU A 351 11.52 13.77 2.67
C LEU A 351 10.44 13.14 1.77
N LEU A 352 10.23 13.70 0.59
CA LEU A 352 9.16 13.30 -0.33
C LEU A 352 9.70 12.83 -1.67
N ASP A 353 9.03 11.87 -2.27
CA ASP A 353 9.17 11.59 -3.71
C ASP A 353 8.66 12.81 -4.50
N PRO A 354 9.37 13.31 -5.52
CA PRO A 354 8.94 14.46 -6.32
C PRO A 354 7.73 14.17 -7.21
N ASN A 355 7.24 12.95 -7.23
CA ASN A 355 6.18 12.43 -8.09
C ASN A 355 6.37 12.83 -9.57
N LYS A 356 7.61 12.67 -10.05
CA LYS A 356 7.97 13.00 -11.44
C LYS A 356 7.97 11.80 -12.38
N ASP A 357 8.22 10.59 -11.84
CA ASP A 357 8.39 9.38 -12.64
C ASP A 357 7.43 8.25 -12.20
N ALA A 358 6.97 7.46 -13.16
CA ALA A 358 6.23 6.23 -12.94
C ALA A 358 6.49 5.26 -14.09
N PHE A 359 7.38 4.27 -13.88
CA PHE A 359 7.69 3.23 -14.86
C PHE A 359 8.02 3.78 -16.25
N GLY A 360 8.92 4.78 -16.30
CA GLY A 360 9.33 5.45 -17.53
C GLY A 360 8.39 6.56 -18.03
N ARG A 361 7.26 6.81 -17.37
CA ARG A 361 6.32 7.89 -17.70
C ARG A 361 6.49 9.09 -16.79
N GLN A 362 6.44 10.29 -17.34
CA GLN A 362 6.47 11.51 -16.55
C GLN A 362 5.14 11.76 -15.86
N LYS A 363 5.21 12.15 -14.57
CA LYS A 363 4.07 12.60 -13.74
C LYS A 363 4.14 14.11 -13.54
N ASN A 364 3.02 14.69 -13.11
CA ASN A 364 2.87 16.14 -12.94
C ASN A 364 3.23 16.69 -11.54
N GLY A 365 3.72 15.82 -10.64
CA GLY A 365 4.11 16.20 -9.28
C GLY A 365 2.99 16.20 -8.23
N ILE A 366 1.76 15.86 -8.63
CA ILE A 366 0.62 15.73 -7.69
C ILE A 366 0.68 14.35 -7.02
N PRO A 367 0.44 14.24 -5.69
CA PRO A 367 0.05 15.31 -4.75
C PRO A 367 1.22 16.03 -4.07
N ASN A 368 2.45 15.49 -4.12
CA ASN A 368 3.51 15.90 -3.20
C ASN A 368 3.99 17.34 -3.41
N ARG A 369 4.08 17.85 -4.67
CA ARG A 369 4.61 19.21 -4.89
C ARG A 369 3.70 20.29 -4.30
N PRO A 370 2.37 20.29 -4.50
CA PRO A 370 1.48 21.23 -3.81
C PRO A 370 1.52 21.11 -2.28
N VAL A 371 1.62 19.89 -1.75
CA VAL A 371 1.71 19.65 -0.30
C VAL A 371 3.03 20.16 0.25
N ALA A 372 4.13 19.92 -0.44
CA ALA A 372 5.46 20.41 -0.05
C ALA A 372 5.50 21.95 -0.02
N SER A 373 4.84 22.62 -0.99
CA SER A 373 4.70 24.07 -0.99
C SER A 373 3.97 24.57 0.28
N GLU A 374 2.87 23.91 0.65
CA GLU A 374 2.12 24.23 1.88
C GLU A 374 2.97 24.03 3.16
N LEU A 375 3.72 22.93 3.24
CA LEU A 375 4.59 22.64 4.40
C LEU A 375 5.77 23.60 4.46
N HIS A 376 6.41 23.90 3.34
CA HIS A 376 7.51 24.85 3.24
C HIS A 376 7.08 26.26 3.63
N ALA A 377 5.90 26.72 3.17
CA ALA A 377 5.32 28.00 3.58
C ALA A 377 5.01 28.08 5.07
N ALA A 378 4.77 26.94 5.74
CA ALA A 378 4.62 26.84 7.19
C ALA A 378 5.96 26.75 7.94
N GLY A 379 7.11 26.89 7.27
CA GLY A 379 8.46 26.84 7.87
C GLY A 379 9.00 25.43 8.12
N ILE A 380 8.31 24.38 7.66
CA ILE A 380 8.76 23.00 7.80
C ILE A 380 9.82 22.69 6.74
N PRO A 381 11.03 22.23 7.12
CA PRO A 381 12.03 21.75 6.17
C PRO A 381 11.52 20.59 5.31
N VAL A 382 11.57 20.74 4.00
CA VAL A 382 11.23 19.73 3.00
C VAL A 382 12.43 19.50 2.09
N ARG A 383 12.73 18.23 1.80
CA ARG A 383 13.65 17.81 0.76
C ARG A 383 12.97 16.83 -0.18
N TRP A 384 13.45 16.73 -1.41
CA TRP A 384 13.00 15.77 -2.38
C TRP A 384 13.99 14.61 -2.49
N CYS A 385 13.49 13.40 -2.64
CA CYS A 385 14.32 12.30 -3.09
C CYS A 385 14.90 12.62 -4.49
N ASP A 386 16.18 12.32 -4.67
CA ASP A 386 16.87 12.48 -5.95
C ASP A 386 16.68 11.21 -6.79
N THR A 387 15.58 11.15 -7.54
CA THR A 387 15.18 9.99 -8.34
C THR A 387 15.59 10.14 -9.80
N HIS A 388 15.98 9.03 -10.44
CA HIS A 388 16.47 8.96 -11.82
C HIS A 388 15.79 7.84 -12.61
N GLY A 389 14.44 7.79 -12.55
CA GLY A 389 13.58 6.78 -13.18
C GLY A 389 12.97 5.78 -12.20
N GLU A 390 13.56 5.62 -11.01
CA GLU A 390 12.97 4.91 -9.88
C GLU A 390 12.11 5.82 -9.01
N GLN A 391 11.48 5.24 -7.97
CA GLN A 391 10.67 5.96 -7.00
C GLN A 391 11.28 5.85 -5.59
N CYS A 392 11.16 6.93 -4.82
CA CYS A 392 11.39 6.90 -3.38
C CYS A 392 10.10 6.40 -2.71
N HIS A 393 9.98 5.07 -2.64
CA HIS A 393 8.73 4.40 -2.32
C HIS A 393 8.55 4.10 -0.82
N SER A 394 9.41 4.65 0.03
CA SER A 394 9.31 4.50 1.49
C SER A 394 8.04 5.13 2.04
N LYS A 395 7.47 4.51 3.08
CA LYS A 395 6.36 5.02 3.87
C LYS A 395 6.73 4.82 5.32
N MET A 396 7.23 5.87 5.95
CA MET A 396 7.75 5.81 7.31
C MET A 396 7.65 7.16 8.01
N ILE A 397 7.21 7.15 9.25
CA ILE A 397 7.32 8.27 10.19
C ILE A 397 8.02 7.82 11.45
N ILE A 398 9.00 8.61 11.92
CA ILE A 398 9.74 8.37 13.15
C ILE A 398 9.56 9.57 14.06
N LYS A 399 9.14 9.34 15.31
CA LYS A 399 9.19 10.31 16.39
C LYS A 399 10.34 9.91 17.32
N SER A 400 11.26 10.83 17.60
CA SER A 400 12.37 10.61 18.51
C SER A 400 12.45 11.71 19.56
N SER A 401 12.66 11.32 20.81
CA SER A 401 13.08 12.17 21.91
C SER A 401 14.50 11.79 22.35
N ALA A 402 14.99 12.36 23.45
CA ALA A 402 16.30 12.01 23.99
C ALA A 402 16.43 10.52 24.38
N THR A 403 15.35 9.90 24.85
CA THR A 403 15.37 8.53 25.41
C THR A 403 14.42 7.55 24.73
N GLN A 404 13.35 8.04 24.11
CA GLN A 404 12.29 7.22 23.55
C GLN A 404 12.09 7.51 22.06
N ALA A 405 11.83 6.45 21.30
CA ALA A 405 11.47 6.57 19.90
C ALA A 405 10.20 5.75 19.61
N GLU A 406 9.47 6.21 18.61
CA GLU A 406 8.28 5.53 18.08
C GLU A 406 8.30 5.67 16.56
N MET A 407 8.05 4.58 15.85
CA MET A 407 8.10 4.53 14.38
C MET A 407 6.88 3.78 13.85
N ILE A 408 6.31 4.28 12.74
CA ILE A 408 5.30 3.55 11.97
C ILE A 408 5.81 3.46 10.55
N LEU A 409 5.81 2.24 9.98
CA LEU A 409 6.18 1.99 8.59
C LEU A 409 5.45 0.78 8.02
N GLY A 410 5.33 0.71 6.70
CA GLY A 410 4.74 -0.41 5.98
C GLY A 410 4.29 -0.06 4.58
N SER A 411 3.08 -0.46 4.22
CA SER A 411 2.54 -0.29 2.88
C SER A 411 1.80 1.04 2.66
N ALA A 412 1.31 1.69 3.73
CA ALA A 412 0.36 2.78 3.63
C ALA A 412 0.97 4.11 3.21
N ASN A 413 0.56 4.64 2.06
CA ASN A 413 0.76 6.05 1.74
C ASN A 413 -0.12 6.92 2.65
N PHE A 414 0.31 8.15 2.93
CA PHE A 414 -0.50 9.06 3.74
C PHE A 414 -1.51 9.83 2.87
N THR A 415 -2.43 9.08 2.28
CA THR A 415 -3.56 9.56 1.46
C THR A 415 -4.88 9.07 2.05
N ALA A 416 -6.00 9.70 1.72
CA ALA A 416 -7.31 9.27 2.21
C ALA A 416 -7.64 7.83 1.77
N ARG A 417 -7.23 7.44 0.56
CA ARG A 417 -7.48 6.10 0.03
C ARG A 417 -6.79 5.01 0.85
N ASN A 418 -5.53 5.21 1.22
CA ASN A 418 -4.76 4.24 1.96
C ASN A 418 -5.11 4.22 3.45
N LEU A 419 -5.56 5.34 4.02
CA LEU A 419 -5.74 5.49 5.47
C LEU A 419 -7.19 5.42 5.96
N LYS A 420 -8.21 5.54 5.08
CA LYS A 420 -9.64 5.64 5.50
C LYS A 420 -10.47 4.41 5.12
N ASN A 421 -9.88 3.22 5.22
CA ASN A 421 -10.58 1.96 4.97
C ASN A 421 -11.06 1.76 3.52
N TYR A 422 -10.38 2.35 2.53
CA TYR A 422 -10.71 2.14 1.13
C TYR A 422 -9.84 1.08 0.46
N ASN A 423 -8.52 1.09 0.75
CA ASN A 423 -7.60 0.01 0.41
C ASN A 423 -7.32 -0.88 1.62
N LEU A 424 -6.82 -2.09 1.37
CA LEU A 424 -6.15 -2.89 2.39
C LEU A 424 -4.70 -2.42 2.52
N GLU A 425 -4.27 -2.17 3.76
CA GLU A 425 -2.93 -1.72 4.10
C GLU A 425 -2.42 -2.46 5.35
N THR A 426 -1.13 -2.57 5.49
CA THR A 426 -0.48 -3.15 6.66
C THR A 426 0.76 -2.36 7.02
N ASP A 427 0.78 -1.79 8.21
CA ASP A 427 1.92 -1.13 8.82
C ASP A 427 2.23 -1.75 10.19
N ILE A 428 3.44 -1.51 10.65
CA ILE A 428 3.90 -1.88 11.98
C ILE A 428 4.26 -0.62 12.77
N MET A 429 3.79 -0.54 14.01
CA MET A 429 4.21 0.47 14.97
C MET A 429 5.22 -0.13 15.93
N VAL A 430 6.36 0.54 16.09
CA VAL A 430 7.45 0.16 17.00
C VAL A 430 7.64 1.24 18.04
N LYS A 431 7.76 0.86 19.33
CA LYS A 431 8.03 1.77 20.45
C LYS A 431 9.17 1.23 21.32
N GLY A 432 10.07 2.09 21.75
CA GLY A 432 11.15 1.68 22.63
C GLY A 432 12.18 2.78 22.89
N GLN A 433 13.31 2.38 23.43
CA GLN A 433 14.42 3.28 23.66
C GLN A 433 15.06 3.71 22.32
N THR A 434 15.46 4.99 22.21
CA THR A 434 16.10 5.54 20.99
C THR A 434 17.37 4.77 20.61
N GLN A 435 18.03 4.15 21.58
CA GLN A 435 19.27 3.37 21.40
C GLN A 435 19.02 1.95 20.87
N ALA A 436 17.77 1.45 20.80
CA ALA A 436 17.52 0.13 20.25
C ALA A 436 17.91 0.08 18.75
N ALA A 437 18.50 -1.03 18.33
CA ALA A 437 19.11 -1.18 17.00
C ALA A 437 18.15 -0.81 15.87
N VAL A 438 16.88 -1.20 15.96
CA VAL A 438 15.85 -0.90 14.95
C VAL A 438 15.69 0.61 14.72
N PHE A 439 15.74 1.44 15.78
CA PHE A 439 15.66 2.91 15.66
C PHE A 439 16.98 3.52 15.19
N GLN A 440 18.12 2.97 15.63
CA GLN A 440 19.45 3.40 15.16
C GLN A 440 19.57 3.23 13.63
N ASP A 441 19.13 2.07 13.11
CA ASP A 441 19.20 1.76 11.68
C ASP A 441 18.21 2.61 10.88
N ALA A 442 16.97 2.78 11.36
CA ALA A 442 15.96 3.64 10.72
C ALA A 442 16.40 5.11 10.69
N ASN A 443 16.95 5.62 11.79
CA ASN A 443 17.49 6.99 11.87
C ASN A 443 18.73 7.16 10.96
N ARG A 444 19.60 6.15 10.88
CA ARG A 444 20.76 6.15 9.97
C ARG A 444 20.30 6.23 8.52
N TYR A 445 19.31 5.42 8.13
CA TYR A 445 18.69 5.47 6.80
C TYR A 445 18.17 6.87 6.47
N PHE A 446 17.31 7.41 7.35
CA PHE A 446 16.71 8.73 7.12
C PHE A 446 17.77 9.84 7.06
N ASN A 447 18.73 9.86 7.99
CA ASN A 447 19.78 10.88 8.03
C ASN A 447 20.74 10.77 6.83
N THR A 448 21.03 9.56 6.36
CA THR A 448 21.83 9.35 5.13
C THR A 448 21.10 9.94 3.92
N ALA A 449 19.82 9.67 3.78
CA ALA A 449 19.01 10.22 2.69
C ALA A 449 18.82 11.73 2.81
N TRP A 450 18.56 12.24 4.03
CA TRP A 450 18.32 13.65 4.28
C TRP A 450 19.55 14.53 4.03
N SER A 451 20.72 14.08 4.45
CA SER A 451 21.96 14.88 4.47
C SER A 451 23.00 14.41 3.43
N ASN A 452 22.65 13.46 2.56
CA ASN A 452 23.54 12.90 1.54
C ASN A 452 24.88 12.40 2.15
N LEU A 453 24.80 11.64 3.24
CA LEU A 453 25.97 11.17 3.96
C LEU A 453 26.67 10.02 3.21
N ASN A 454 27.93 9.77 3.57
CA ASN A 454 28.75 8.65 3.09
C ASN A 454 28.92 8.63 1.55
N GLY A 455 28.96 9.80 0.90
CA GLY A 455 29.10 9.90 -0.56
C GLY A 455 27.88 9.43 -1.36
N ARG A 456 26.73 9.31 -0.72
CA ARG A 456 25.46 8.92 -1.33
C ARG A 456 24.59 10.14 -1.55
N GLN A 457 24.38 10.55 -2.79
CA GLN A 457 23.38 11.58 -3.11
C GLN A 457 22.02 10.91 -3.25
N MET A 458 21.13 11.16 -2.31
CA MET A 458 19.79 10.55 -2.21
C MET A 458 18.67 11.60 -2.18
N SER A 459 19.02 12.87 -1.94
CA SER A 459 18.05 13.95 -1.88
C SER A 459 18.59 15.26 -2.43
N VAL A 460 17.66 16.10 -2.90
CA VAL A 460 17.91 17.45 -3.38
C VAL A 460 17.07 18.45 -2.59
N ASP A 461 17.43 19.73 -2.66
CA ASP A 461 16.76 20.80 -1.94
C ASP A 461 15.34 21.04 -2.47
N TYR A 462 14.48 21.60 -1.61
CA TYR A 462 13.09 21.94 -1.93
C TYR A 462 12.96 22.72 -3.25
N SER A 463 13.86 23.67 -3.52
CA SER A 463 13.84 24.53 -4.69
C SER A 463 13.88 23.76 -6.04
N GLN A 464 14.45 22.54 -6.05
CA GLN A 464 14.59 21.74 -7.28
C GLN A 464 13.25 21.37 -7.93
N TYR A 465 12.23 21.09 -7.11
CA TYR A 465 10.89 20.73 -7.58
C TYR A 465 9.79 21.56 -6.90
N ALA A 466 10.15 22.76 -6.41
CA ALA A 466 9.18 23.70 -5.87
C ALA A 466 8.08 24.00 -6.89
N ASP A 467 6.83 23.97 -6.46
CA ASP A 467 5.67 24.19 -7.33
C ASP A 467 4.57 24.93 -6.56
N GLU A 468 4.44 26.22 -6.85
CA GLU A 468 3.46 27.11 -6.20
C GLU A 468 2.18 27.24 -7.03
N SER A 469 1.95 26.37 -8.01
CA SER A 469 0.81 26.41 -8.90
C SER A 469 -0.51 26.23 -8.13
N GLN A 470 -1.31 27.30 -8.06
CA GLN A 470 -2.65 27.26 -7.47
C GLN A 470 -3.56 26.28 -8.20
N LEU A 471 -3.42 26.12 -9.51
CA LEU A 471 -4.19 25.15 -10.28
C LEU A 471 -3.89 23.71 -9.83
N LYS A 472 -2.61 23.34 -9.64
CA LYS A 472 -2.23 22.02 -9.15
C LYS A 472 -2.69 21.82 -7.70
N TYR A 473 -2.61 22.86 -6.86
CA TYR A 473 -3.10 22.80 -5.49
C TYR A 473 -4.60 22.48 -5.44
N TRP A 474 -5.44 23.22 -6.18
CA TRP A 474 -6.88 22.97 -6.20
C TRP A 474 -7.24 21.65 -6.91
N THR A 475 -6.46 21.26 -7.91
CA THR A 475 -6.63 19.96 -8.58
C THR A 475 -6.41 18.81 -7.58
N TYR A 476 -5.29 18.81 -6.84
CA TYR A 476 -5.05 17.75 -5.85
C TYR A 476 -6.10 17.74 -4.75
N ARG A 477 -6.54 18.93 -4.28
CA ARG A 477 -7.60 19.06 -3.28
C ARG A 477 -8.93 18.45 -3.77
N PHE A 478 -9.29 18.71 -5.01
CA PHE A 478 -10.46 18.10 -5.65
C PHE A 478 -10.30 16.58 -5.79
N MET A 479 -9.15 16.10 -6.25
CA MET A 479 -8.86 14.68 -6.40
C MET A 479 -8.96 13.95 -5.05
N GLU A 480 -8.37 14.50 -3.99
CA GLU A 480 -8.42 13.94 -2.63
C GLU A 480 -9.85 13.91 -2.07
N TRP A 481 -10.61 14.99 -2.28
CA TRP A 481 -12.00 15.09 -1.80
C TRP A 481 -12.96 14.18 -2.56
N SER A 482 -12.82 14.09 -3.88
CA SER A 482 -13.76 13.34 -4.74
C SER A 482 -13.44 11.84 -4.81
N GLY A 483 -12.21 11.43 -4.47
CA GLY A 483 -11.68 10.08 -4.69
C GLY A 483 -11.31 9.79 -6.17
N LEU A 484 -11.43 10.77 -7.06
CA LEU A 484 -11.01 10.67 -8.47
C LEU A 484 -9.49 10.87 -8.58
N SER A 485 -8.73 10.05 -7.89
CA SER A 485 -7.27 10.09 -7.88
C SER A 485 -6.67 8.70 -8.05
N THR A 486 -5.38 8.66 -8.38
CA THR A 486 -4.58 7.43 -8.41
C THR A 486 -3.57 7.34 -7.25
N PHE A 487 -3.65 8.28 -6.28
CA PHE A 487 -2.84 8.31 -5.07
C PHE A 487 -3.68 8.11 -3.81
#